data_565be42fa83e8eef6b1fdabe78877d38
#
_entry.id   565be42fa83e8eef6b1fdabe78877d38
#
_cell.length_a   1.000
_cell.length_b   1.000
_cell.length_c   1.000
_cell.angle_alpha   90.00
_cell.angle_beta   90.00
_cell.angle_gamma   90.00
#
_symmetry.space_group_name_H-M   'P 1'
#
loop_
_entity.id
_entity.type
_entity.pdbx_description
1 polymer ?
#
loop_
_entity_poly.entity_id
_entity_poly.type
_entity_poly.pdbx_seq_one_letter_code
_entity_poly.pdbx_strand_id
1 'polypeptide(L)'
;METSWTMTVGRDDFSRVTLADTPPPQIAEGEALLRVDRVGVTANNITYAVLGESFRYWKFFPAADRSQGVPPVWGFADVEASTVAGVEPGQRLYGYYPAASHLVVRPERVDAQGFRDGSPHRAELPSPYNAYRLTTGDLAYAAEQEDLLILFRPLFFTSFMLADHLADRDYFGAETLVLSSASSKTAYATAFELNGPRVVGLTSAGNVEFTRRLGCYDDVLTYDDVASLPAATTAYLDFSGRSSVRAAVTERLGDLLVRDVAVGLTSQSPNAMGAGEVFFAPDQMRKRTKDWGRDGLDARFGEAWRRFSPVAAGWVDVVVGQGAEGLRDAWLDVLSGRTPARTAHVVAL
;
A
#
# COMPACT_ATOMS: atom_id res chain seq x y z
N MET A 1 -0.72 -33.04 11.62
CA MET A 1 -0.57 -31.78 12.37
C MET A 1 -0.30 -30.75 11.31
N GLU A 2 -1.16 -29.72 11.19
CA GLU A 2 -0.85 -28.60 10.30
C GLU A 2 0.43 -27.94 10.80
N THR A 3 1.44 -27.85 9.93
CA THR A 3 2.69 -27.16 10.23
C THR A 3 2.47 -25.67 10.00
N SER A 4 2.88 -24.85 10.96
CA SER A 4 3.01 -23.42 10.76
C SER A 4 4.32 -23.14 10.03
N TRP A 5 4.42 -22.03 9.31
CA TRP A 5 5.64 -21.64 8.63
C TRP A 5 5.82 -20.12 8.61
N THR A 6 7.05 -19.68 8.40
CA THR A 6 7.40 -18.27 8.25
C THR A 6 8.42 -18.10 7.12
N MET A 7 8.19 -17.09 6.28
CA MET A 7 9.13 -16.63 5.27
C MET A 7 9.97 -15.47 5.82
N THR A 8 11.28 -15.57 5.70
CA THR A 8 12.22 -14.48 6.02
C THR A 8 13.08 -14.14 4.81
N VAL A 9 13.60 -12.91 4.79
CA VAL A 9 14.54 -12.43 3.78
C VAL A 9 15.80 -11.88 4.46
N GLY A 10 16.96 -11.99 3.81
CA GLY A 10 18.18 -11.35 4.29
C GLY A 10 18.05 -9.83 4.27
N ARG A 11 18.40 -9.13 5.37
CA ARG A 11 18.30 -7.65 5.43
C ARG A 11 19.33 -6.93 4.56
N ASP A 12 20.39 -7.58 4.20
CA ASP A 12 21.46 -7.13 3.29
C ASP A 12 21.23 -7.56 1.84
N ASP A 13 20.41 -8.63 1.64
CA ASP A 13 20.06 -9.16 0.32
C ASP A 13 18.66 -9.78 0.35
N PHE A 14 17.67 -9.02 -0.14
CA PHE A 14 16.26 -9.42 -0.13
C PHE A 14 15.95 -10.60 -1.07
N SER A 15 16.91 -11.02 -1.91
CA SER A 15 16.76 -12.21 -2.75
C SER A 15 17.05 -13.51 -1.99
N ARG A 16 17.71 -13.42 -0.82
CA ARG A 16 17.93 -14.57 0.05
C ARG A 16 16.70 -14.86 0.88
N VAL A 17 15.83 -15.68 0.35
CA VAL A 17 14.57 -16.08 0.98
C VAL A 17 14.75 -17.39 1.72
N THR A 18 14.27 -17.47 2.95
CA THR A 18 14.22 -18.69 3.76
C THR A 18 12.76 -18.99 4.14
N LEU A 19 12.34 -20.23 3.92
CA LEU A 19 11.08 -20.78 4.41
C LEU A 19 11.39 -21.71 5.57
N ALA A 20 10.81 -21.46 6.72
CA ALA A 20 11.05 -22.27 7.93
C ALA A 20 9.72 -22.77 8.49
N ASP A 21 9.62 -24.09 8.66
CA ASP A 21 8.52 -24.70 9.40
C ASP A 21 8.69 -24.41 10.89
N THR A 22 7.60 -24.09 11.54
CA THR A 22 7.54 -23.81 12.97
C THR A 22 6.38 -24.60 13.61
N PRO A 23 6.48 -24.93 14.91
CA PRO A 23 5.31 -25.46 15.61
C PRO A 23 4.15 -24.46 15.55
N PRO A 24 2.90 -24.92 15.50
CA PRO A 24 1.73 -24.03 15.60
C PRO A 24 1.84 -23.16 16.85
N PRO A 25 1.62 -21.83 16.73
CA PRO A 25 1.68 -20.94 17.88
C PRO A 25 0.63 -21.30 18.92
N GLN A 26 1.00 -21.19 20.22
CA GLN A 26 0.07 -21.32 21.32
C GLN A 26 -0.33 -19.92 21.78
N ILE A 27 -1.59 -19.73 22.17
CA ILE A 27 -2.09 -18.47 22.72
C ILE A 27 -2.19 -18.52 24.24
N ALA A 28 -1.90 -17.38 24.87
CA ALA A 28 -2.11 -17.14 26.28
C ALA A 28 -3.43 -16.36 26.52
N GLU A 29 -3.78 -16.13 27.78
CA GLU A 29 -4.90 -15.26 28.14
C GLU A 29 -4.69 -13.84 27.58
N GLY A 30 -5.72 -13.27 26.99
CA GLY A 30 -5.68 -11.97 26.32
C GLY A 30 -5.14 -12.02 24.88
N GLU A 31 -4.96 -13.20 24.29
CA GLU A 31 -4.44 -13.38 22.94
C GLU A 31 -5.44 -14.07 22.02
N ALA A 32 -5.27 -13.82 20.72
CA ALA A 32 -5.94 -14.52 19.65
C ALA A 32 -4.95 -15.02 18.59
N LEU A 33 -5.21 -16.19 18.02
CA LEU A 33 -4.48 -16.77 16.90
C LEU A 33 -5.23 -16.47 15.60
N LEU A 34 -4.55 -15.85 14.68
CA LEU A 34 -5.03 -15.57 13.34
C LEU A 34 -4.34 -16.52 12.35
N ARG A 35 -5.12 -17.27 11.57
CA ARG A 35 -4.63 -18.04 10.43
C ARG A 35 -4.68 -17.14 9.21
N VAL A 36 -3.52 -16.79 8.68
CA VAL A 36 -3.40 -15.97 7.47
C VAL A 36 -3.82 -16.82 6.28
N ASP A 37 -4.76 -16.30 5.51
CA ASP A 37 -5.39 -17.05 4.42
C ASP A 37 -4.99 -16.55 3.02
N ARG A 38 -4.98 -15.22 2.84
CA ARG A 38 -4.78 -14.62 1.52
C ARG A 38 -4.05 -13.30 1.62
N VAL A 39 -2.94 -13.16 0.88
CA VAL A 39 -2.08 -11.97 0.97
C VAL A 39 -1.64 -11.47 -0.41
N GLY A 40 -1.30 -10.18 -0.50
CA GLY A 40 -0.78 -9.57 -1.72
C GLY A 40 0.71 -9.27 -1.65
N VAL A 41 1.39 -9.43 -2.78
CA VAL A 41 2.78 -9.02 -2.95
C VAL A 41 2.86 -7.97 -4.06
N THR A 42 3.31 -6.78 -3.69
CA THR A 42 3.44 -5.62 -4.58
C THR A 42 4.78 -4.92 -4.36
N ALA A 43 5.13 -3.95 -5.18
CA ALA A 43 6.32 -3.11 -4.97
C ALA A 43 6.35 -2.43 -3.59
N ASN A 44 5.17 -2.21 -2.96
CA ASN A 44 5.07 -1.65 -1.63
C ASN A 44 5.71 -2.56 -0.55
N ASN A 45 5.63 -3.88 -0.72
CA ASN A 45 6.25 -4.84 0.19
C ASN A 45 7.79 -4.76 0.11
N ILE A 46 8.34 -4.54 -1.09
CA ILE A 46 9.78 -4.29 -1.26
C ILE A 46 10.17 -2.97 -0.59
N THR A 47 9.34 -1.92 -0.72
CA THR A 47 9.54 -0.64 -0.03
C THR A 47 9.58 -0.82 1.49
N TYR A 48 8.72 -1.65 2.08
CA TYR A 48 8.78 -1.96 3.51
C TYR A 48 10.10 -2.62 3.92
N ALA A 49 10.64 -3.52 3.09
CA ALA A 49 11.94 -4.15 3.35
C ALA A 49 13.09 -3.13 3.27
N VAL A 50 13.13 -2.32 2.21
CA VAL A 50 14.13 -1.25 2.01
C VAL A 50 14.14 -0.26 3.17
N LEU A 51 12.96 0.12 3.66
CA LEU A 51 12.77 1.06 4.76
C LEU A 51 12.69 0.37 6.14
N GLY A 52 13.00 -0.92 6.18
CA GLY A 52 12.82 -1.77 7.35
C GLY A 52 13.47 -1.25 8.62
N GLU A 53 14.69 -0.69 8.52
CA GLU A 53 15.38 -0.05 9.65
C GLU A 53 14.92 1.39 9.88
N SER A 54 14.96 2.23 8.84
CA SER A 54 14.71 3.67 8.96
C SER A 54 13.29 4.00 9.38
N PHE A 55 12.30 3.24 8.90
CA PHE A 55 10.89 3.37 9.26
C PHE A 55 10.41 2.29 10.24
N ARG A 56 11.33 1.46 10.75
CA ARG A 56 11.08 0.46 11.78
C ARG A 56 10.12 -0.66 11.35
N TYR A 57 9.96 -0.94 10.04
CA TYR A 57 9.04 -1.97 9.56
C TYR A 57 9.42 -3.38 10.05
N TRP A 58 10.72 -3.69 10.24
CA TRP A 58 11.15 -4.96 10.83
C TRP A 58 10.71 -5.19 12.27
N LYS A 59 10.25 -4.13 12.96
CA LYS A 59 9.74 -4.25 14.33
C LYS A 59 8.30 -4.75 14.40
N PHE A 60 7.54 -4.72 13.30
CA PHE A 60 6.18 -5.26 13.30
C PHE A 60 6.19 -6.77 13.51
N PHE A 61 7.12 -7.49 12.87
CA PHE A 61 7.25 -8.94 12.91
C PHE A 61 8.74 -9.29 13.11
N PRO A 62 9.23 -9.31 14.36
CA PRO A 62 10.64 -9.57 14.63
C PRO A 62 11.02 -10.98 14.20
N ALA A 63 12.06 -11.13 13.39
CA ALA A 63 12.68 -12.41 13.11
C ALA A 63 13.57 -12.85 14.29
N ALA A 64 13.67 -14.17 14.51
CA ALA A 64 14.57 -14.72 15.54
C ALA A 64 16.04 -14.39 15.24
N ASP A 65 16.45 -14.49 13.98
CA ASP A 65 17.76 -14.06 13.50
C ASP A 65 17.69 -12.59 13.07
N ARG A 66 18.51 -11.73 13.70
CA ARG A 66 18.57 -10.29 13.42
C ARG A 66 19.13 -9.95 12.03
N SER A 67 19.84 -10.86 11.38
CA SER A 67 20.31 -10.69 10.00
C SER A 67 19.16 -10.84 8.98
N GLN A 68 18.02 -11.37 9.43
CA GLN A 68 16.84 -11.60 8.62
C GLN A 68 15.69 -10.66 9.03
N GLY A 69 14.75 -10.48 8.12
CA GLY A 69 13.50 -9.77 8.36
C GLY A 69 12.31 -10.60 7.89
N VAL A 70 11.19 -10.51 8.58
CA VAL A 70 9.91 -11.07 8.12
C VAL A 70 9.23 -9.99 7.30
N PRO A 71 9.05 -10.15 5.96
CA PRO A 71 8.37 -9.17 5.15
C PRO A 71 6.92 -9.02 5.60
N PRO A 72 6.44 -7.78 5.80
CA PRO A 72 5.03 -7.58 6.09
C PRO A 72 4.21 -7.58 4.80
N VAL A 73 3.00 -8.11 4.89
CA VAL A 73 2.04 -8.22 3.80
C VAL A 73 0.66 -7.72 4.23
N TRP A 74 -0.12 -7.22 3.30
CA TRP A 74 -1.53 -6.92 3.51
C TRP A 74 -2.38 -8.09 3.02
N GLY A 75 -3.46 -8.37 3.73
CA GLY A 75 -4.32 -9.49 3.34
C GLY A 75 -5.46 -9.76 4.29
N PHE A 76 -5.97 -10.98 4.22
CA PHE A 76 -7.03 -11.50 5.06
C PHE A 76 -6.54 -12.68 5.89
N ALA A 77 -7.08 -12.77 7.09
CA ALA A 77 -6.90 -13.89 8.00
C ALA A 77 -8.23 -14.22 8.69
N ASP A 78 -8.36 -15.46 9.13
CA ASP A 78 -9.47 -15.90 9.96
C ASP A 78 -9.01 -16.07 11.41
N VAL A 79 -9.84 -15.71 12.38
CA VAL A 79 -9.59 -16.04 13.77
C VAL A 79 -9.71 -17.56 13.93
N GLU A 80 -8.60 -18.22 14.28
CA GLU A 80 -8.57 -19.66 14.53
C GLU A 80 -8.90 -19.99 15.97
N ALA A 81 -8.34 -19.24 16.90
CA ALA A 81 -8.59 -19.36 18.32
C ALA A 81 -8.51 -18.00 19.03
N SER A 82 -9.25 -17.81 20.09
CA SER A 82 -9.22 -16.58 20.88
C SER A 82 -9.57 -16.84 22.33
N THR A 83 -8.94 -16.07 23.23
CA THR A 83 -9.29 -15.95 24.64
C THR A 83 -9.90 -14.58 24.96
N VAL A 84 -10.17 -13.75 23.95
CA VAL A 84 -10.60 -12.36 24.09
C VAL A 84 -12.08 -12.23 23.73
N ALA A 85 -12.88 -11.67 24.64
CA ALA A 85 -14.31 -11.43 24.40
C ALA A 85 -14.51 -10.50 23.18
N GLY A 86 -15.44 -10.88 22.28
CA GLY A 86 -15.74 -10.13 21.05
C GLY A 86 -14.81 -10.42 19.88
N VAL A 87 -13.79 -11.28 20.08
CA VAL A 87 -12.94 -11.83 19.02
C VAL A 87 -13.19 -13.32 18.96
N GLU A 88 -13.98 -13.78 17.98
CA GLU A 88 -14.50 -15.15 17.95
C GLU A 88 -13.90 -15.94 16.77
N PRO A 89 -13.65 -17.26 16.95
CA PRO A 89 -13.24 -18.13 15.86
C PRO A 89 -14.16 -18.02 14.65
N GLY A 90 -13.58 -17.98 13.46
CA GLY A 90 -14.28 -17.84 12.19
C GLY A 90 -14.54 -16.39 11.77
N GLN A 91 -14.27 -15.40 12.58
CA GLN A 91 -14.28 -14.01 12.16
C GLN A 91 -13.14 -13.75 11.14
N ARG A 92 -13.46 -13.08 10.03
CA ARG A 92 -12.53 -12.73 8.97
C ARG A 92 -12.08 -11.29 9.08
N LEU A 93 -10.76 -11.07 8.99
CA LEU A 93 -10.11 -9.79 9.26
C LEU A 93 -9.21 -9.37 8.11
N TYR A 94 -9.36 -8.12 7.67
CA TYR A 94 -8.36 -7.45 6.85
C TYR A 94 -7.30 -6.80 7.75
N GLY A 95 -6.03 -6.97 7.42
CA GLY A 95 -4.95 -6.42 8.23
C GLY A 95 -3.55 -6.53 7.63
N TYR A 96 -2.58 -6.17 8.47
CA TYR A 96 -1.15 -6.19 8.17
C TYR A 96 -0.53 -7.40 8.89
N TYR A 97 -0.05 -8.36 8.10
CA TYR A 97 0.38 -9.67 8.55
C TYR A 97 1.87 -9.91 8.29
N PRO A 98 2.50 -10.85 9.00
CA PRO A 98 3.80 -11.37 8.59
C PRO A 98 3.65 -12.21 7.31
N ALA A 99 4.73 -12.37 6.57
CA ALA A 99 4.85 -13.41 5.55
C ALA A 99 4.94 -14.80 6.24
N ALA A 100 3.83 -15.27 6.80
CA ALA A 100 3.73 -16.49 7.60
C ALA A 100 2.29 -17.02 7.58
N SER A 101 2.11 -18.30 7.93
CA SER A 101 0.78 -18.91 8.00
C SER A 101 -0.06 -18.43 9.17
N HIS A 102 0.56 -17.94 10.26
CA HIS A 102 -0.16 -17.56 11.47
C HIS A 102 0.42 -16.30 12.12
N LEU A 103 -0.44 -15.61 12.90
CA LEU A 103 -0.06 -14.49 13.72
C LEU A 103 -0.78 -14.56 15.06
N VAL A 104 -0.04 -14.47 16.18
CA VAL A 104 -0.63 -14.20 17.50
C VAL A 104 -0.73 -12.71 17.70
N VAL A 105 -1.90 -12.22 18.12
CA VAL A 105 -2.19 -10.83 18.43
C VAL A 105 -2.73 -10.67 19.85
N ARG A 106 -2.64 -9.46 20.39
CA ARG A 106 -3.27 -9.05 21.66
C ARG A 106 -4.37 -8.04 21.38
N PRO A 107 -5.60 -8.47 21.11
CA PRO A 107 -6.69 -7.57 20.75
C PRO A 107 -6.99 -6.56 21.86
N GLU A 108 -6.90 -5.28 21.52
CA GLU A 108 -7.32 -4.14 22.32
C GLU A 108 -8.34 -3.30 21.55
N ARG A 109 -9.19 -2.53 22.26
CA ARG A 109 -10.20 -1.65 21.65
C ARG A 109 -11.10 -2.40 20.68
N VAL A 110 -11.56 -3.56 21.10
CA VAL A 110 -12.47 -4.41 20.31
C VAL A 110 -13.81 -3.69 20.14
N ASP A 111 -14.26 -3.52 18.90
CA ASP A 111 -15.55 -2.94 18.54
C ASP A 111 -16.16 -3.66 17.32
N ALA A 112 -17.30 -3.20 16.84
CA ALA A 112 -18.00 -3.79 15.67
C ALA A 112 -17.20 -3.67 14.35
N GLN A 113 -16.14 -2.86 14.30
CA GLN A 113 -15.29 -2.70 13.13
C GLN A 113 -14.00 -3.54 13.20
N GLY A 114 -13.70 -4.14 14.37
CA GLY A 114 -12.53 -4.96 14.58
C GLY A 114 -11.78 -4.62 15.87
N PHE A 115 -10.47 -4.72 15.82
CA PHE A 115 -9.63 -4.44 17.00
C PHE A 115 -8.27 -3.87 16.59
N ARG A 116 -7.52 -3.45 17.59
CA ARG A 116 -6.11 -3.08 17.45
C ARG A 116 -5.23 -4.11 18.15
N ASP A 117 -4.10 -4.48 17.54
CA ASP A 117 -3.09 -5.28 18.24
C ASP A 117 -2.33 -4.41 19.25
N GLY A 118 -2.43 -4.76 20.53
CA GLY A 118 -1.76 -4.16 21.66
C GLY A 118 -0.44 -4.84 22.03
N SER A 119 0.13 -5.68 21.18
CA SER A 119 1.42 -6.33 21.43
C SER A 119 2.50 -5.32 21.80
N PRO A 120 3.27 -5.51 22.90
CA PRO A 120 4.18 -4.50 23.44
C PRO A 120 5.22 -3.99 22.44
N HIS A 121 5.74 -4.88 21.57
CA HIS A 121 6.73 -4.50 20.56
C HIS A 121 6.19 -3.58 19.44
N ARG A 122 4.85 -3.45 19.34
CA ARG A 122 4.13 -2.61 18.38
C ARG A 122 3.60 -1.31 18.97
N ALA A 123 3.70 -1.10 20.29
CA ALA A 123 3.06 0.03 20.96
C ALA A 123 3.46 1.41 20.41
N GLU A 124 4.72 1.56 19.98
CA GLU A 124 5.26 2.80 19.42
C GLU A 124 5.22 2.84 17.88
N LEU A 125 4.66 1.82 17.22
CA LEU A 125 4.60 1.75 15.78
C LEU A 125 3.33 2.44 15.24
N PRO A 126 3.34 2.91 13.96
CA PRO A 126 2.20 3.65 13.42
C PRO A 126 0.90 2.87 13.48
N SER A 127 -0.13 3.51 14.07
CA SER A 127 -1.43 2.92 14.39
C SER A 127 -2.14 2.20 13.22
N PRO A 128 -2.11 2.67 11.97
CA PRO A 128 -2.81 2.01 10.88
C PRO A 128 -2.38 0.57 10.62
N TYR A 129 -1.10 0.23 10.89
CA TYR A 129 -0.56 -1.12 10.70
C TYR A 129 -0.90 -2.09 11.85
N ASN A 130 -1.47 -1.57 12.95
CA ASN A 130 -1.91 -2.38 14.11
C ASN A 130 -3.42 -2.62 14.11
N ALA A 131 -4.15 -2.10 13.12
CA ALA A 131 -5.60 -2.25 13.03
C ALA A 131 -5.96 -3.50 12.22
N TYR A 132 -6.81 -4.33 12.79
CA TYR A 132 -7.41 -5.51 12.16
C TYR A 132 -8.90 -5.25 12.01
N ARG A 133 -9.37 -5.16 10.75
CA ARG A 133 -10.73 -4.75 10.44
C ARG A 133 -11.59 -5.96 10.13
N LEU A 134 -12.70 -6.12 10.87
CA LEU A 134 -13.72 -7.13 10.56
C LEU A 134 -14.36 -6.87 9.20
N THR A 135 -14.49 -7.91 8.39
CA THR A 135 -15.15 -7.82 7.09
C THR A 135 -16.61 -7.42 7.19
N THR A 136 -17.28 -7.86 8.26
CA THR A 136 -18.69 -7.52 8.54
C THR A 136 -18.93 -6.05 8.87
N GLY A 137 -17.91 -5.34 9.36
CA GLY A 137 -17.97 -3.90 9.67
C GLY A 137 -17.36 -3.00 8.60
N ASP A 138 -16.93 -3.55 7.46
CA ASP A 138 -16.18 -2.83 6.43
C ASP A 138 -17.05 -2.47 5.23
N LEU A 139 -17.35 -1.19 5.04
CA LEU A 139 -18.17 -0.69 3.94
C LEU A 139 -17.55 -0.85 2.54
N ALA A 140 -16.25 -1.14 2.47
CA ALA A 140 -15.54 -1.42 1.23
C ALA A 140 -15.43 -2.91 0.92
N TYR A 141 -15.84 -3.79 1.84
CA TYR A 141 -15.70 -5.23 1.68
C TYR A 141 -16.78 -5.84 0.79
N ALA A 142 -16.32 -6.67 -0.13
CA ALA A 142 -17.13 -7.64 -0.86
C ALA A 142 -16.26 -8.89 -1.07
N ALA A 143 -16.79 -10.08 -0.77
CA ALA A 143 -16.00 -11.31 -0.78
C ALA A 143 -15.37 -11.61 -2.15
N GLU A 144 -16.10 -11.33 -3.23
CA GLU A 144 -15.64 -11.49 -4.61
C GLU A 144 -14.55 -10.46 -5.02
N GLN A 145 -14.27 -9.45 -4.20
CA GLN A 145 -13.28 -8.40 -4.44
C GLN A 145 -12.10 -8.45 -3.48
N GLU A 146 -11.92 -9.52 -2.70
CA GLU A 146 -10.81 -9.62 -1.75
C GLU A 146 -9.45 -9.41 -2.40
N ASP A 147 -9.21 -9.97 -3.58
CA ASP A 147 -7.94 -9.78 -4.30
C ASP A 147 -7.67 -8.30 -4.62
N LEU A 148 -8.70 -7.58 -5.06
CA LEU A 148 -8.57 -6.15 -5.32
C LEU A 148 -8.34 -5.35 -4.02
N LEU A 149 -9.05 -5.69 -2.93
CA LEU A 149 -8.83 -5.07 -1.63
C LEU A 149 -7.39 -5.28 -1.14
N ILE A 150 -6.89 -6.52 -1.24
CA ILE A 150 -5.51 -6.85 -0.87
C ILE A 150 -4.51 -5.99 -1.65
N LEU A 151 -4.68 -5.89 -2.96
CA LEU A 151 -3.74 -5.24 -3.86
C LEU A 151 -3.79 -3.71 -3.83
N PHE A 152 -4.97 -3.15 -3.58
CA PHE A 152 -5.19 -1.72 -3.74
C PHE A 152 -5.48 -0.98 -2.44
N ARG A 153 -6.15 -1.57 -1.46
CA ARG A 153 -6.62 -0.83 -0.29
C ARG A 153 -5.57 0.07 0.36
N PRO A 154 -4.34 -0.40 0.67
CA PRO A 154 -3.35 0.46 1.30
C PRO A 154 -2.87 1.58 0.36
N LEU A 155 -2.82 1.31 -0.94
CA LEU A 155 -2.39 2.25 -1.97
C LEU A 155 -3.52 3.23 -2.31
N PHE A 156 -4.73 2.73 -2.50
CA PHE A 156 -5.92 3.53 -2.80
C PHE A 156 -6.30 4.45 -1.64
N PHE A 157 -6.12 4.01 -0.39
CA PHE A 157 -6.30 4.89 0.77
C PHE A 157 -5.35 6.09 0.72
N THR A 158 -4.09 5.87 0.34
CA THR A 158 -3.12 6.96 0.14
C THR A 158 -3.57 7.88 -0.99
N SER A 159 -4.04 7.32 -2.10
CA SER A 159 -4.54 8.07 -3.27
C SER A 159 -5.78 8.89 -2.94
N PHE A 160 -6.74 8.31 -2.24
CA PHE A 160 -7.95 8.98 -1.76
C PHE A 160 -7.61 10.16 -0.83
N MET A 161 -6.70 9.96 0.14
CA MET A 161 -6.26 11.02 1.04
C MET A 161 -5.46 12.11 0.31
N LEU A 162 -4.67 11.75 -0.71
CA LEU A 162 -3.92 12.73 -1.50
C LEU A 162 -4.85 13.57 -2.39
N ALA A 163 -5.81 12.93 -3.05
CA ALA A 163 -6.78 13.66 -3.86
C ALA A 163 -7.61 14.64 -3.00
N ASP A 164 -8.04 14.21 -1.81
CA ASP A 164 -8.70 15.06 -0.82
C ASP A 164 -7.80 16.19 -0.34
N HIS A 165 -6.50 15.93 -0.08
CA HIS A 165 -5.54 16.94 0.33
C HIS A 165 -5.32 18.03 -0.72
N LEU A 166 -5.28 17.63 -1.99
CA LEU A 166 -5.14 18.55 -3.11
C LEU A 166 -6.40 19.41 -3.29
N ALA A 167 -7.58 18.78 -3.27
CA ALA A 167 -8.86 19.48 -3.38
C ALA A 167 -9.10 20.44 -2.22
N ASP A 168 -8.75 20.05 -0.99
CA ASP A 168 -8.85 20.90 0.22
C ASP A 168 -8.00 22.18 0.15
N ARG A 169 -7.06 22.25 -0.79
CA ARG A 169 -6.14 23.37 -1.04
C ARG A 169 -6.34 24.02 -2.41
N ASP A 170 -7.49 23.77 -3.03
CA ASP A 170 -7.76 24.24 -4.39
C ASP A 170 -6.59 23.94 -5.36
N TYR A 171 -6.05 22.72 -5.25
CA TYR A 171 -4.92 22.23 -6.05
C TYR A 171 -3.69 23.17 -6.06
N PHE A 172 -3.57 24.02 -5.03
CA PHE A 172 -2.56 25.09 -4.94
C PHE A 172 -2.61 26.11 -6.09
N GLY A 173 -3.77 26.27 -6.73
CA GLY A 173 -3.96 27.11 -7.90
C GLY A 173 -3.35 26.53 -9.19
N ALA A 174 -3.02 25.23 -9.21
CA ALA A 174 -2.48 24.57 -10.40
C ALA A 174 -3.58 24.28 -11.43
N GLU A 175 -3.31 24.61 -12.69
CA GLU A 175 -4.15 24.24 -13.84
C GLU A 175 -3.81 22.83 -14.33
N THR A 176 -2.62 22.34 -14.01
CA THR A 176 -2.13 21.00 -14.41
C THR A 176 -1.55 20.27 -13.21
N LEU A 177 -1.84 19.00 -13.09
CA LEU A 177 -1.20 18.06 -12.17
C LEU A 177 -0.34 17.09 -12.97
N VAL A 178 0.95 17.02 -12.64
CA VAL A 178 1.89 16.10 -13.28
C VAL A 178 2.25 14.99 -12.29
N LEU A 179 1.95 13.75 -12.63
CA LEU A 179 2.19 12.57 -11.79
C LEU A 179 3.32 11.74 -12.37
N SER A 180 4.43 11.59 -11.66
CA SER A 180 5.48 10.63 -12.06
C SER A 180 5.09 9.19 -11.70
N SER A 181 5.79 8.21 -12.28
CA SER A 181 5.47 6.79 -12.12
C SER A 181 4.00 6.47 -12.40
N ALA A 182 3.44 7.10 -13.45
CA ALA A 182 2.02 7.09 -13.77
C ALA A 182 1.44 5.68 -14.01
N SER A 183 2.27 4.67 -14.26
CA SER A 183 1.89 3.26 -14.34
C SER A 183 1.82 2.55 -12.98
N SER A 184 2.19 3.21 -11.89
CA SER A 184 2.11 2.62 -10.55
C SER A 184 0.69 2.69 -9.98
N LYS A 185 0.32 1.66 -9.18
CA LYS A 185 -1.02 1.54 -8.58
C LYS A 185 -1.44 2.79 -7.81
N THR A 186 -0.55 3.39 -7.03
CA THR A 186 -0.86 4.60 -6.26
C THR A 186 -1.06 5.82 -7.17
N ALA A 187 -0.22 5.99 -8.21
CA ALA A 187 -0.32 7.14 -9.10
C ALA A 187 -1.61 7.12 -9.91
N TYR A 188 -1.95 5.99 -10.56
CA TYR A 188 -3.18 5.95 -11.36
C TYR A 188 -4.46 5.91 -10.49
N ALA A 189 -4.41 5.34 -9.29
CA ALA A 189 -5.52 5.44 -8.35
C ALA A 189 -5.72 6.89 -7.86
N THR A 190 -4.64 7.66 -7.70
CA THR A 190 -4.73 9.11 -7.44
C THR A 190 -5.35 9.83 -8.63
N ALA A 191 -4.85 9.58 -9.85
CA ALA A 191 -5.39 10.21 -11.06
C ALA A 191 -6.89 9.93 -11.24
N PHE A 192 -7.35 8.72 -10.89
CA PHE A 192 -8.78 8.36 -10.91
C PHE A 192 -9.64 9.19 -9.94
N GLU A 193 -9.12 9.52 -8.76
CA GLU A 193 -9.85 10.30 -7.74
C GLU A 193 -9.76 11.82 -7.96
N LEU A 194 -8.87 12.29 -8.85
CA LEU A 194 -8.72 13.73 -9.12
C LEU A 194 -9.88 14.25 -9.97
N ASN A 195 -10.38 15.43 -9.61
CA ASN A 195 -11.42 16.16 -10.36
C ASN A 195 -11.04 17.64 -10.39
N GLY A 196 -10.84 18.19 -11.57
CA GLY A 196 -10.58 19.63 -11.76
C GLY A 196 -9.44 19.91 -12.71
N PRO A 197 -8.18 20.06 -12.26
CA PRO A 197 -7.04 20.32 -13.14
C PRO A 197 -6.78 19.22 -14.15
N ARG A 198 -6.13 19.57 -15.26
CA ARG A 198 -5.62 18.61 -16.24
C ARG A 198 -4.60 17.67 -15.60
N VAL A 199 -4.70 16.38 -15.85
CA VAL A 199 -3.82 15.36 -15.27
C VAL A 199 -2.89 14.78 -16.33
N VAL A 200 -1.59 14.96 -16.14
CA VAL A 200 -0.54 14.46 -17.05
C VAL A 200 0.27 13.37 -16.35
N GLY A 201 0.30 12.18 -16.92
CA GLY A 201 1.09 11.05 -16.43
C GLY A 201 2.48 10.99 -17.06
N LEU A 202 3.54 10.97 -16.24
CA LEU A 202 4.91 10.68 -16.68
C LEU A 202 5.27 9.23 -16.35
N THR A 203 5.71 8.46 -17.34
CA THR A 203 6.07 7.06 -17.17
C THR A 203 7.26 6.66 -18.05
N SER A 204 7.76 5.42 -17.93
CA SER A 204 8.76 4.87 -18.83
C SER A 204 8.16 4.55 -20.19
N ALA A 205 8.98 4.59 -21.25
CA ALA A 205 8.53 4.32 -22.62
C ALA A 205 7.78 2.98 -22.75
N GLY A 206 8.24 1.93 -22.07
CA GLY A 206 7.59 0.61 -22.09
C GLY A 206 6.19 0.57 -21.43
N ASN A 207 5.84 1.55 -20.62
CA ASN A 207 4.56 1.60 -19.90
C ASN A 207 3.56 2.62 -20.48
N VAL A 208 3.94 3.39 -21.50
CA VAL A 208 3.07 4.45 -22.06
C VAL A 208 1.73 3.91 -22.53
N GLU A 209 1.73 2.80 -23.27
CA GLU A 209 0.49 2.25 -23.81
C GLU A 209 -0.42 1.70 -22.71
N PHE A 210 0.16 1.02 -21.72
CA PHE A 210 -0.60 0.59 -20.54
C PHE A 210 -1.21 1.80 -19.81
N THR A 211 -0.42 2.84 -19.56
CA THR A 211 -0.86 4.03 -18.83
C THR A 211 -1.96 4.79 -19.58
N ARG A 212 -1.87 4.90 -20.90
CA ARG A 212 -2.95 5.49 -21.73
C ARG A 212 -4.25 4.71 -21.65
N ARG A 213 -4.17 3.37 -21.63
CA ARG A 213 -5.35 2.50 -21.54
C ARG A 213 -6.06 2.58 -20.20
N LEU A 214 -5.43 3.09 -19.13
CA LEU A 214 -6.11 3.32 -17.84
C LEU A 214 -7.24 4.36 -17.97
N GLY A 215 -7.13 5.32 -18.88
CA GLY A 215 -8.18 6.31 -19.16
C GLY A 215 -8.39 7.36 -18.08
N CYS A 216 -7.48 7.44 -17.07
CA CYS A 216 -7.56 8.40 -15.96
C CYS A 216 -6.56 9.56 -16.09
N TYR A 217 -5.82 9.66 -17.18
CA TYR A 217 -4.92 10.75 -17.52
C TYR A 217 -5.41 11.46 -18.79
N ASP A 218 -5.35 12.79 -18.81
CA ASP A 218 -5.62 13.56 -20.01
C ASP A 218 -4.51 13.42 -21.05
N ASP A 219 -3.24 13.31 -20.57
CA ASP A 219 -2.07 13.02 -21.40
C ASP A 219 -1.13 12.05 -20.69
N VAL A 220 -0.39 11.29 -21.49
CA VAL A 220 0.68 10.41 -21.02
C VAL A 220 1.95 10.67 -21.84
N LEU A 221 3.01 11.09 -21.15
CA LEU A 221 4.33 11.37 -21.69
C LEU A 221 5.38 10.40 -21.13
N THR A 222 6.45 10.21 -21.87
CA THR A 222 7.62 9.52 -21.31
C THR A 222 8.45 10.45 -20.43
N TYR A 223 9.36 9.90 -19.64
CA TYR A 223 10.33 10.72 -18.90
C TYR A 223 11.28 11.51 -19.83
N ASP A 224 11.48 11.05 -21.07
CA ASP A 224 12.31 11.74 -22.07
C ASP A 224 11.55 12.90 -22.73
N ASP A 225 10.22 12.91 -22.65
CA ASP A 225 9.35 13.92 -23.27
C ASP A 225 8.93 15.04 -22.29
N VAL A 226 9.59 15.18 -21.14
CA VAL A 226 9.28 16.23 -20.14
C VAL A 226 9.25 17.63 -20.73
N ALA A 227 10.05 17.91 -21.78
CA ALA A 227 10.03 19.18 -22.50
C ALA A 227 8.66 19.50 -23.14
N SER A 228 7.81 18.49 -23.38
CA SER A 228 6.46 18.62 -23.94
C SER A 228 5.38 18.93 -22.89
N LEU A 229 5.74 19.06 -21.60
CA LEU A 229 4.78 19.46 -20.57
C LEU A 229 4.15 20.82 -20.90
N PRO A 230 2.84 21.00 -20.66
CA PRO A 230 2.16 22.27 -20.87
C PRO A 230 2.84 23.43 -20.14
N ALA A 231 2.84 24.61 -20.76
CA ALA A 231 3.29 25.85 -20.12
C ALA A 231 2.11 26.47 -19.31
N ALA A 232 1.75 25.81 -18.22
CA ALA A 232 0.66 26.17 -17.32
C ALA A 232 1.10 26.05 -15.85
N THR A 233 0.41 26.71 -14.95
CA THR A 233 0.65 26.54 -13.51
C THR A 233 0.48 25.08 -13.13
N THR A 234 1.51 24.48 -12.55
CA THR A 234 1.60 23.02 -12.36
C THR A 234 1.96 22.63 -10.95
N ALA A 235 1.25 21.66 -10.38
CA ALA A 235 1.71 20.91 -9.21
C ALA A 235 2.28 19.55 -9.67
N TYR A 236 3.49 19.23 -9.21
CA TYR A 236 4.17 17.96 -9.48
C TYR A 236 4.01 17.01 -8.31
N LEU A 237 3.48 15.82 -8.58
CA LEU A 237 3.30 14.74 -7.62
C LEU A 237 4.30 13.63 -7.91
N ASP A 238 5.34 13.53 -7.10
CA ASP A 238 6.43 12.60 -7.33
C ASP A 238 6.19 11.25 -6.65
N PHE A 239 5.72 10.27 -7.42
CA PHE A 239 5.61 8.87 -7.03
C PHE A 239 6.85 8.05 -7.41
N SER A 240 7.76 8.60 -8.20
CA SER A 240 8.94 7.87 -8.69
C SER A 240 10.13 7.93 -7.74
N GLY A 241 10.28 9.04 -7.01
CA GLY A 241 11.44 9.35 -6.22
C GLY A 241 12.73 9.54 -7.04
N ARG A 242 12.62 9.69 -8.37
CA ARG A 242 13.78 9.85 -9.27
C ARG A 242 14.21 11.32 -9.32
N SER A 243 15.37 11.60 -8.75
CA SER A 243 15.92 12.96 -8.73
C SER A 243 16.12 13.56 -10.12
N SER A 244 16.48 12.73 -11.13
CA SER A 244 16.64 13.18 -12.53
C SER A 244 15.32 13.62 -13.17
N VAL A 245 14.22 12.91 -12.90
CA VAL A 245 12.88 13.28 -13.40
C VAL A 245 12.42 14.57 -12.74
N ARG A 246 12.56 14.66 -11.40
CA ARG A 246 12.22 15.88 -10.66
C ARG A 246 13.01 17.09 -11.16
N ALA A 247 14.32 16.95 -11.38
CA ALA A 247 15.16 18.03 -11.90
C ALA A 247 14.68 18.48 -13.30
N ALA A 248 14.38 17.54 -14.20
CA ALA A 248 13.88 17.86 -15.55
C ALA A 248 12.52 18.59 -15.49
N VAL A 249 11.59 18.15 -14.63
CA VAL A 249 10.29 18.81 -14.42
C VAL A 249 10.49 20.23 -13.88
N THR A 250 11.35 20.39 -12.88
CA THR A 250 11.65 21.70 -12.28
C THR A 250 12.28 22.64 -13.31
N GLU A 251 13.26 22.19 -14.08
CA GLU A 251 13.89 22.96 -15.15
C GLU A 251 12.89 23.38 -16.23
N ARG A 252 12.01 22.45 -16.65
CA ARG A 252 11.01 22.72 -17.70
C ARG A 252 9.95 23.73 -17.26
N LEU A 253 9.51 23.67 -16.02
CA LEU A 253 8.39 24.49 -15.54
C LEU A 253 8.84 25.81 -14.91
N GLY A 254 10.02 25.86 -14.27
CA GLY A 254 10.51 27.07 -13.60
C GLY A 254 9.46 27.63 -12.63
N ASP A 255 9.11 28.92 -12.81
CA ASP A 255 8.14 29.64 -11.99
C ASP A 255 6.69 29.12 -12.13
N LEU A 256 6.39 28.31 -13.15
CA LEU A 256 5.10 27.66 -13.31
C LEU A 256 4.92 26.46 -12.39
N LEU A 257 5.99 25.96 -11.77
CA LEU A 257 5.92 24.89 -10.78
C LEU A 257 5.49 25.46 -9.42
N VAL A 258 4.19 25.48 -9.17
CA VAL A 258 3.61 26.06 -7.94
C VAL A 258 3.72 25.14 -6.73
N ARG A 259 3.85 23.82 -6.94
CA ARG A 259 4.03 22.84 -5.86
C ARG A 259 4.81 21.62 -6.34
N ASP A 260 5.65 21.09 -5.45
CA ASP A 260 6.38 19.84 -5.62
C ASP A 260 6.13 18.97 -4.39
N VAL A 261 5.41 17.83 -4.60
CA VAL A 261 4.94 16.94 -3.53
C VAL A 261 5.52 15.54 -3.74
N ALA A 262 6.32 15.06 -2.81
CA ALA A 262 6.77 13.67 -2.79
C ALA A 262 5.69 12.76 -2.18
N VAL A 263 5.33 11.70 -2.90
CA VAL A 263 4.27 10.76 -2.50
C VAL A 263 4.84 9.35 -2.40
N GLY A 264 5.07 8.90 -1.18
CA GLY A 264 5.66 7.58 -0.94
C GLY A 264 7.09 7.46 -1.49
N LEU A 265 7.68 6.28 -1.33
CA LEU A 265 9.02 5.96 -1.84
C LEU A 265 8.89 4.76 -2.77
N THR A 266 9.05 4.99 -4.08
CA THR A 266 9.07 3.92 -5.08
C THR A 266 10.49 3.57 -5.53
N SER A 267 11.51 4.36 -5.15
CA SER A 267 12.92 4.10 -5.43
C SER A 267 13.63 3.52 -4.20
N GLN A 268 14.61 2.65 -4.45
CA GLN A 268 15.42 1.97 -3.41
C GLN A 268 16.39 2.92 -2.66
N SER A 269 16.27 4.24 -2.82
CA SER A 269 17.18 5.21 -2.20
C SER A 269 16.52 5.99 -1.06
N PRO A 270 17.01 5.88 0.18
CA PRO A 270 16.54 6.71 1.31
C PRO A 270 16.73 8.22 1.08
N ASN A 271 17.64 8.61 0.18
CA ASN A 271 17.94 10.00 -0.19
C ASN A 271 17.07 10.53 -1.34
N ALA A 272 16.10 9.75 -1.84
CA ALA A 272 15.19 10.18 -2.91
C ALA A 272 14.12 11.17 -2.44
N MET A 273 14.07 11.49 -1.14
CA MET A 273 13.29 12.62 -0.61
C MET A 273 14.02 13.91 -0.96
N GLY A 274 13.78 14.40 -2.18
CA GLY A 274 14.25 15.73 -2.63
C GLY A 274 13.64 16.86 -1.81
N ALA A 275 13.95 18.11 -2.14
CA ALA A 275 13.55 19.32 -1.42
C ALA A 275 12.03 19.66 -1.43
N GLY A 276 11.17 18.78 -1.96
CA GLY A 276 9.71 18.99 -2.02
C GLY A 276 8.98 18.70 -0.70
N GLU A 277 7.72 19.14 -0.61
CA GLU A 277 6.81 18.76 0.48
C GLU A 277 6.57 17.25 0.45
N VAL A 278 6.61 16.58 1.60
CA VAL A 278 6.30 15.15 1.70
C VAL A 278 4.84 15.00 2.09
N PHE A 279 4.05 14.34 1.23
CA PHE A 279 2.70 13.95 1.60
C PHE A 279 2.70 12.70 2.47
N PHE A 280 2.05 12.79 3.63
CA PHE A 280 1.88 11.67 4.55
C PHE A 280 0.39 11.44 4.83
N ALA A 281 -0.17 10.39 4.24
CA ALA A 281 -1.59 10.08 4.30
C ALA A 281 -2.19 10.03 5.73
N PRO A 282 -1.51 9.54 6.77
CA PRO A 282 -2.02 9.58 8.14
C PRO A 282 -2.30 10.99 8.68
N ASP A 283 -1.64 12.03 8.19
CA ASP A 283 -1.90 13.41 8.63
C ASP A 283 -3.24 13.91 8.09
N GLN A 284 -3.50 13.67 6.80
CA GLN A 284 -4.77 14.00 6.19
C GLN A 284 -5.91 13.14 6.78
N MET A 285 -5.65 11.86 7.05
CA MET A 285 -6.59 10.99 7.75
C MET A 285 -6.97 11.57 9.12
N ARG A 286 -6.01 12.02 9.93
CA ARG A 286 -6.29 12.64 11.25
C ARG A 286 -7.14 13.90 11.10
N LYS A 287 -6.83 14.76 10.11
CA LYS A 287 -7.63 15.94 9.80
C LYS A 287 -9.07 15.53 9.49
N ARG A 288 -9.27 14.60 8.56
CA ARG A 288 -10.62 14.20 8.12
C ARG A 288 -11.38 13.38 9.17
N THR A 289 -10.70 12.62 10.01
CA THR A 289 -11.33 12.01 11.19
C THR A 289 -11.89 13.07 12.15
N LYS A 290 -11.20 14.20 12.30
CA LYS A 290 -11.69 15.33 13.10
C LYS A 290 -12.87 16.04 12.42
N ASP A 291 -12.81 16.24 11.08
CA ASP A 291 -13.81 16.99 10.32
C ASP A 291 -15.10 16.18 10.10
N TRP A 292 -14.97 14.87 9.83
CA TRP A 292 -16.09 14.00 9.40
C TRP A 292 -16.48 12.92 10.41
N GLY A 293 -15.69 12.71 11.46
CA GLY A 293 -15.77 11.54 12.31
C GLY A 293 -15.21 10.29 11.64
N ARG A 294 -15.06 9.20 12.40
CA ARG A 294 -14.60 7.90 11.87
C ARG A 294 -15.58 7.32 10.85
N ASP A 295 -16.86 7.30 11.22
CA ASP A 295 -17.92 6.75 10.35
C ASP A 295 -18.07 7.54 9.05
N GLY A 296 -17.95 8.86 9.11
CA GLY A 296 -17.97 9.72 7.92
C GLY A 296 -16.78 9.51 6.99
N LEU A 297 -15.59 9.25 7.55
CA LEU A 297 -14.41 8.90 6.76
C LEU A 297 -14.58 7.51 6.11
N ASP A 298 -15.03 6.52 6.88
CA ASP A 298 -15.25 5.15 6.38
C ASP A 298 -16.34 5.12 5.29
N ALA A 299 -17.43 5.89 5.45
CA ALA A 299 -18.49 5.99 4.44
C ALA A 299 -17.97 6.58 3.11
N ARG A 300 -17.20 7.67 3.17
CA ARG A 300 -16.61 8.31 1.98
C ARG A 300 -15.57 7.42 1.30
N PHE A 301 -14.73 6.74 2.08
CA PHE A 301 -13.79 5.76 1.54
C PHE A 301 -14.52 4.61 0.87
N GLY A 302 -15.56 4.04 1.50
CA GLY A 302 -16.37 2.97 0.93
C GLY A 302 -17.08 3.40 -0.36
N GLU A 303 -17.55 4.65 -0.47
CA GLU A 303 -18.12 5.20 -1.70
C GLU A 303 -17.05 5.34 -2.80
N ALA A 304 -15.90 5.91 -2.49
CA ALA A 304 -14.80 6.03 -3.43
C ALA A 304 -14.33 4.65 -3.91
N TRP A 305 -14.21 3.68 -3.00
CA TRP A 305 -13.85 2.30 -3.34
C TRP A 305 -14.84 1.65 -4.30
N ARG A 306 -16.15 1.81 -4.07
CA ARG A 306 -17.19 1.25 -4.96
C ARG A 306 -17.18 1.84 -6.37
N ARG A 307 -16.69 3.09 -6.55
CA ARG A 307 -16.46 3.68 -7.88
C ARG A 307 -15.18 3.13 -8.51
N PHE A 308 -14.12 2.97 -7.71
CA PHE A 308 -12.78 2.58 -8.17
C PHE A 308 -12.68 1.09 -8.50
N SER A 309 -13.16 0.20 -7.62
CA SER A 309 -12.89 -1.24 -7.71
C SER A 309 -13.35 -1.90 -9.02
N PRO A 310 -14.53 -1.58 -9.60
CA PRO A 310 -14.93 -2.18 -10.87
C PRO A 310 -14.03 -1.78 -12.05
N VAL A 311 -13.51 -0.55 -12.02
CA VAL A 311 -12.59 -0.04 -13.05
C VAL A 311 -11.21 -0.66 -12.87
N ALA A 312 -10.72 -0.69 -11.61
CA ALA A 312 -9.41 -1.25 -11.26
C ALA A 312 -9.30 -2.75 -11.58
N ALA A 313 -10.40 -3.50 -11.52
CA ALA A 313 -10.46 -4.90 -11.95
C ALA A 313 -10.03 -5.09 -13.42
N GLY A 314 -10.33 -4.12 -14.29
CA GLY A 314 -9.88 -4.14 -15.69
C GLY A 314 -8.42 -3.71 -15.89
N TRP A 315 -7.77 -3.16 -14.87
CA TRP A 315 -6.42 -2.62 -14.95
C TRP A 315 -5.33 -3.60 -14.52
N VAL A 316 -5.69 -4.69 -13.83
CA VAL A 316 -4.73 -5.66 -13.31
C VAL A 316 -5.05 -7.08 -13.76
N ASP A 317 -4.01 -7.86 -14.00
CA ASP A 317 -4.06 -9.31 -14.18
C ASP A 317 -3.56 -9.95 -12.89
N VAL A 318 -4.48 -10.55 -12.14
CA VAL A 318 -4.16 -11.18 -10.85
C VAL A 318 -3.55 -12.55 -11.11
N VAL A 319 -2.34 -12.77 -10.62
CA VAL A 319 -1.66 -14.06 -10.59
C VAL A 319 -1.76 -14.63 -9.19
N VAL A 320 -2.40 -15.79 -9.06
CA VAL A 320 -2.63 -16.41 -7.75
C VAL A 320 -1.58 -17.50 -7.50
N GLY A 321 -0.71 -17.25 -6.51
CA GLY A 321 0.22 -18.22 -5.95
C GLY A 321 -0.41 -19.07 -4.85
N GLN A 322 0.26 -20.17 -4.45
CA GLN A 322 -0.23 -21.08 -3.42
C GLN A 322 0.85 -21.35 -2.36
N GLY A 323 0.47 -21.23 -1.10
CA GLY A 323 1.31 -21.58 0.05
C GLY A 323 2.62 -20.79 0.16
N ALA A 324 3.53 -21.29 0.98
CA ALA A 324 4.83 -20.67 1.25
C ALA A 324 5.68 -20.47 0.00
N GLU A 325 5.71 -21.48 -0.88
CA GLU A 325 6.47 -21.44 -2.14
C GLU A 325 5.90 -20.38 -3.09
N GLY A 326 4.58 -20.30 -3.22
CA GLY A 326 3.92 -19.26 -4.02
C GLY A 326 4.21 -17.85 -3.50
N LEU A 327 4.33 -17.68 -2.17
CA LEU A 327 4.70 -16.40 -1.57
C LEU A 327 6.16 -16.03 -1.87
N ARG A 328 7.07 -17.00 -1.78
CA ARG A 328 8.49 -16.81 -2.16
C ARG A 328 8.60 -16.40 -3.63
N ASP A 329 7.93 -17.11 -4.51
CA ASP A 329 8.04 -16.87 -5.96
C ASP A 329 7.45 -15.49 -6.33
N ALA A 330 6.32 -15.11 -5.76
CA ALA A 330 5.73 -13.77 -5.91
C ALA A 330 6.67 -12.66 -5.38
N TRP A 331 7.33 -12.89 -4.23
CA TRP A 331 8.31 -11.97 -3.67
C TRP A 331 9.49 -11.74 -4.62
N LEU A 332 10.10 -12.83 -5.12
CA LEU A 332 11.26 -12.76 -6.00
C LEU A 332 10.91 -12.14 -7.37
N ASP A 333 9.71 -12.41 -7.90
CA ASP A 333 9.25 -11.81 -9.15
C ASP A 333 9.10 -10.29 -8.99
N VAL A 334 8.41 -9.82 -7.95
CA VAL A 334 8.27 -8.39 -7.67
C VAL A 334 9.61 -7.72 -7.37
N LEU A 335 10.48 -8.36 -6.60
CA LEU A 335 11.83 -7.87 -6.28
C LEU A 335 12.68 -7.67 -7.55
N SER A 336 12.50 -8.51 -8.57
CA SER A 336 13.23 -8.43 -9.83
C SER A 336 13.00 -7.11 -10.57
N GLY A 337 11.91 -6.40 -10.27
CA GLY A 337 11.49 -5.17 -10.95
C GLY A 337 11.07 -5.36 -12.42
N ARG A 338 10.96 -6.61 -12.90
CA ARG A 338 10.60 -6.97 -14.29
C ARG A 338 9.14 -7.33 -14.47
N THR A 339 8.40 -7.43 -13.37
CA THR A 339 6.96 -7.71 -13.40
C THR A 339 6.22 -6.65 -14.22
N PRO A 340 5.44 -7.02 -15.24
CA PRO A 340 4.66 -6.06 -16.01
C PRO A 340 3.75 -5.22 -15.09
N ALA A 341 3.55 -3.94 -15.42
CA ALA A 341 2.77 -3.01 -14.59
C ALA A 341 1.32 -3.50 -14.34
N ARG A 342 0.79 -4.30 -15.26
CA ARG A 342 -0.54 -4.93 -15.17
C ARG A 342 -0.59 -6.11 -14.19
N THR A 343 0.51 -6.81 -14.01
CA THR A 343 0.57 -8.00 -13.16
C THR A 343 0.48 -7.64 -11.68
N ALA A 344 -0.29 -8.42 -10.94
CA ALA A 344 -0.44 -8.28 -9.50
C ALA A 344 -0.50 -9.67 -8.85
N HIS A 345 0.29 -9.88 -7.80
CA HIS A 345 0.39 -11.17 -7.13
C HIS A 345 -0.49 -11.21 -5.89
N VAL A 346 -1.33 -12.22 -5.82
CA VAL A 346 -2.07 -12.63 -4.62
C VAL A 346 -1.67 -14.07 -4.31
N VAL A 347 -1.54 -14.41 -3.04
CA VAL A 347 -1.16 -15.77 -2.62
C VAL A 347 -2.17 -16.27 -1.61
N ALA A 348 -2.73 -17.44 -1.86
CA ALA A 348 -3.51 -18.20 -0.90
C ALA A 348 -2.56 -19.07 -0.06
N LEU A 349 -2.63 -18.96 1.27
CA LEU A 349 -1.68 -19.57 2.20
C LEU A 349 -2.23 -20.82 2.86
#